data_810aec23078d49a49d0835a75f558864
#
_entry.id   810aec23078d49a49d0835a75f558864
#
_cell.length_a   1.000
_cell.length_b   1.000
_cell.length_c   1.000
_cell.angle_alpha   90.00
_cell.angle_beta   90.00
_cell.angle_gamma   90.00
#
_symmetry.space_group_name_H-M   'P 1'
#
loop_
_entity.id
_entity.type
_entity.pdbx_description
1 polymer ?
#
loop_
_entity_poly.entity_id
_entity_poly.type
_entity_poly.pdbx_seq_one_letter_code
_entity_poly.pdbx_strand_id
1 'polypeptide(L)'
;MIGLKNYIKTTFKRFIFNIIRRRKEIFPKILSVEFTSACNAKCIMCPQPDMDRKKENMSRETLDKIIKDCKGKPLKKINLFWMGDSTVDKKMIEKIRIIRKELPSVKLYLSTNAQLLGEERSRILLDEDLLDVINFDIDGLKKSTFEGIRVRLDFDTVTDNVKYFLNYKKSLNKTKPQTRVTIIDMKP
;
A
#
# COMPACT_ATOMS: atom_id res chain seq x y z
N MET A 1 17.52 -17.06 -42.84
CA MET A 1 18.64 -17.42 -41.90
C MET A 1 18.82 -16.47 -40.70
N ILE A 2 18.19 -15.30 -40.65
CA ILE A 2 18.29 -14.34 -39.51
C ILE A 2 17.50 -14.82 -38.30
N GLY A 3 16.40 -15.56 -38.48
CA GLY A 3 15.54 -15.99 -37.37
C GLY A 3 16.12 -17.02 -36.40
N LEU A 4 16.88 -18.00 -36.92
CA LEU A 4 17.42 -19.10 -36.11
C LEU A 4 18.54 -18.63 -35.16
N LYS A 5 19.42 -17.74 -35.63
CA LYS A 5 20.51 -17.17 -34.81
C LYS A 5 19.92 -16.31 -33.65
N ASN A 6 18.88 -15.54 -33.91
CA ASN A 6 18.21 -14.74 -32.86
C ASN A 6 17.47 -15.61 -31.88
N TYR A 7 16.80 -16.67 -32.33
CA TYR A 7 16.12 -17.63 -31.46
C TYR A 7 17.11 -18.33 -30.52
N ILE A 8 18.25 -18.85 -31.04
CA ILE A 8 19.29 -19.49 -30.23
C ILE A 8 19.88 -18.50 -29.20
N LYS A 9 20.15 -17.25 -29.62
CA LYS A 9 20.69 -16.20 -28.74
C LYS A 9 19.74 -15.83 -27.61
N THR A 10 18.47 -15.78 -27.92
CA THR A 10 17.40 -15.45 -26.92
C THR A 10 17.22 -16.63 -25.95
N THR A 11 17.19 -17.86 -26.46
CA THR A 11 17.04 -19.07 -25.63
C THR A 11 18.26 -19.26 -24.71
N PHE A 12 19.48 -19.02 -25.23
CA PHE A 12 20.71 -19.09 -24.43
C PHE A 12 20.74 -17.99 -23.34
N LYS A 13 20.36 -16.74 -23.65
CA LYS A 13 20.24 -15.68 -22.65
C LYS A 13 19.23 -16.06 -21.57
N ARG A 14 18.10 -16.65 -21.95
CA ARG A 14 17.07 -17.10 -21.02
C ARG A 14 17.56 -18.25 -20.13
N PHE A 15 18.35 -19.19 -20.70
CA PHE A 15 18.95 -20.28 -19.97
C PHE A 15 20.01 -19.78 -18.97
N ILE A 16 20.93 -18.89 -19.38
CA ILE A 16 21.92 -18.25 -18.50
C ILE A 16 21.23 -17.43 -17.41
N PHE A 17 20.21 -16.65 -17.76
CA PHE A 17 19.41 -15.89 -16.78
C PHE A 17 18.77 -16.81 -15.74
N ASN A 18 18.22 -17.95 -16.15
CA ASN A 18 17.62 -18.92 -15.24
C ASN A 18 18.66 -19.61 -14.33
N ILE A 19 19.86 -19.89 -14.84
CA ILE A 19 20.98 -20.44 -14.03
C ILE A 19 21.45 -19.42 -12.99
N ILE A 20 21.64 -18.16 -13.40
CA ILE A 20 22.07 -17.09 -12.50
C ILE A 20 20.99 -16.82 -11.45
N ARG A 21 19.70 -16.83 -11.85
CA ARG A 21 18.57 -16.67 -10.95
C ARG A 21 18.46 -17.80 -9.92
N ARG A 22 18.75 -19.05 -10.31
CA ARG A 22 18.79 -20.21 -9.39
C ARG A 22 19.96 -20.16 -8.40
N ARG A 23 21.07 -19.48 -8.76
CA ARG A 23 22.25 -19.35 -7.90
C ARG A 23 22.24 -18.14 -6.96
N LYS A 24 21.42 -17.12 -7.25
CA LYS A 24 21.20 -15.99 -6.34
C LYS A 24 19.73 -15.99 -5.94
N GLU A 25 19.43 -16.18 -4.67
CA GLU A 25 18.13 -15.84 -4.12
C GLU A 25 17.86 -14.34 -4.36
N ILE A 26 17.15 -14.04 -5.46
CA ILE A 26 16.77 -12.66 -5.77
C ILE A 26 15.57 -12.33 -4.90
N PHE A 27 15.83 -11.73 -3.75
CA PHE A 27 14.76 -11.22 -2.90
C PHE A 27 14.24 -9.88 -3.45
N PRO A 28 12.91 -9.62 -3.45
CA PRO A 28 12.35 -8.38 -3.95
C PRO A 28 12.81 -7.19 -3.12
N LYS A 29 13.06 -6.05 -3.78
CA LYS A 29 13.36 -4.78 -3.10
C LYS A 29 12.10 -4.08 -2.57
N ILE A 30 10.94 -4.41 -3.14
CA ILE A 30 9.64 -3.85 -2.78
C ILE A 30 8.67 -5.02 -2.60
N LEU A 31 7.93 -5.01 -1.51
CA LEU A 31 6.91 -5.99 -1.21
C LEU A 31 5.58 -5.25 -0.97
N SER A 32 4.47 -5.79 -1.48
CA SER A 32 3.13 -5.34 -1.07
C SER A 32 2.55 -6.34 -0.08
N VAL A 33 2.12 -5.84 1.07
CA VAL A 33 1.55 -6.61 2.17
C VAL A 33 0.13 -6.10 2.41
N GLU A 34 -0.85 -6.90 2.03
CA GLU A 34 -2.26 -6.57 2.16
C GLU A 34 -2.76 -6.99 3.55
N PHE A 35 -3.04 -6.03 4.41
CA PHE A 35 -3.55 -6.32 5.76
C PHE A 35 -4.99 -6.84 5.76
N THR A 36 -5.77 -6.44 4.77
CA THR A 36 -7.13 -6.89 4.56
C THR A 36 -7.48 -6.89 3.08
N SER A 37 -8.24 -7.87 2.64
CA SER A 37 -8.81 -7.89 1.29
C SER A 37 -10.15 -7.13 1.21
N ALA A 38 -10.66 -6.62 2.33
CA ALA A 38 -11.86 -5.80 2.38
C ALA A 38 -11.55 -4.33 2.08
N CYS A 39 -12.51 -3.66 1.46
CA CYS A 39 -12.53 -2.21 1.28
C CYS A 39 -13.90 -1.67 1.66
N ASN A 40 -13.95 -0.47 2.24
CA ASN A 40 -15.19 0.23 2.57
C ASN A 40 -15.79 0.99 1.36
N ALA A 41 -15.05 1.10 0.25
CA ALA A 41 -15.48 1.73 -0.99
C ALA A 41 -15.88 0.71 -2.06
N LYS A 42 -16.62 1.19 -3.09
CA LYS A 42 -16.90 0.50 -4.36
C LYS A 42 -16.57 1.44 -5.51
N CYS A 43 -15.29 1.78 -5.67
CA CYS A 43 -14.87 2.71 -6.72
C CYS A 43 -15.16 2.13 -8.10
N ILE A 44 -15.69 2.95 -9.01
CA ILE A 44 -16.14 2.50 -10.35
C ILE A 44 -15.02 1.89 -11.19
N MET A 45 -13.75 2.28 -10.97
CA MET A 45 -12.59 1.75 -11.68
C MET A 45 -11.92 0.56 -10.97
N CYS A 46 -12.37 0.18 -9.78
CA CYS A 46 -11.68 -0.83 -8.99
C CYS A 46 -12.33 -2.21 -9.13
N PRO A 47 -11.57 -3.26 -9.48
CA PRO A 47 -12.13 -4.60 -9.59
C PRO A 47 -12.40 -5.28 -8.23
N GLN A 48 -11.95 -4.69 -7.11
CA GLN A 48 -12.05 -5.31 -5.78
C GLN A 48 -13.48 -5.74 -5.39
N PRO A 49 -14.54 -4.97 -5.69
CA PRO A 49 -15.90 -5.38 -5.34
C PRO A 49 -16.34 -6.70 -5.98
N ASP A 50 -15.86 -6.94 -7.22
CA ASP A 50 -16.27 -8.06 -8.06
C ASP A 50 -15.31 -9.26 -7.99
N MET A 51 -14.26 -9.17 -7.17
CA MET A 51 -13.31 -10.27 -6.98
C MET A 51 -13.94 -11.41 -6.21
N ASP A 52 -13.86 -12.61 -6.79
CA ASP A 52 -14.32 -13.87 -6.17
C ASP A 52 -13.25 -14.41 -5.20
N ARG A 53 -13.04 -13.70 -4.11
CA ARG A 53 -12.22 -14.16 -2.99
C ARG A 53 -12.84 -13.70 -1.66
N LYS A 54 -12.63 -14.51 -0.64
CA LYS A 54 -13.08 -14.18 0.71
C LYS A 54 -12.47 -12.87 1.17
N LYS A 55 -13.31 -11.97 1.70
CA LYS A 55 -12.88 -10.71 2.30
C LYS A 55 -12.51 -10.97 3.76
N GLU A 56 -11.22 -10.94 4.04
CA GLU A 56 -10.68 -11.25 5.36
C GLU A 56 -9.44 -10.44 5.69
N ASN A 57 -9.11 -10.38 6.98
CA ASN A 57 -7.91 -9.73 7.48
C ASN A 57 -6.75 -10.73 7.56
N MET A 58 -5.54 -10.27 7.27
CA MET A 58 -4.33 -11.05 7.46
C MET A 58 -4.20 -11.47 8.93
N SER A 59 -3.93 -12.74 9.16
CA SER A 59 -3.68 -13.28 10.49
C SER A 59 -2.33 -12.80 11.04
N ARG A 60 -2.17 -12.84 12.37
CA ARG A 60 -0.89 -12.54 13.04
C ARG A 60 0.19 -13.53 12.60
N GLU A 61 -0.14 -14.79 12.48
CA GLU A 61 0.79 -15.84 12.04
C GLU A 61 1.34 -15.57 10.63
N THR A 62 0.47 -15.18 9.70
CA THR A 62 0.89 -14.80 8.33
C THR A 62 1.84 -13.60 8.36
N LEU A 63 1.55 -12.58 9.17
CA LEU A 63 2.41 -11.41 9.32
C LEU A 63 3.79 -11.80 9.88
N ASP A 64 3.83 -12.62 10.93
CA ASP A 64 5.07 -13.07 11.57
C ASP A 64 5.93 -13.89 10.58
N LYS A 65 5.32 -14.72 9.74
CA LYS A 65 6.01 -15.45 8.69
C LYS A 65 6.61 -14.50 7.65
N ILE A 66 5.84 -13.51 7.16
CA ILE A 66 6.35 -12.51 6.21
C ILE A 66 7.54 -11.78 6.79
N ILE A 67 7.46 -11.33 8.04
CA ILE A 67 8.55 -10.63 8.72
C ILE A 67 9.78 -11.51 8.82
N LYS A 68 9.61 -12.77 9.23
CA LYS A 68 10.71 -13.75 9.33
C LYS A 68 11.40 -13.93 7.99
N ASP A 69 10.65 -14.07 6.90
CA ASP A 69 11.18 -14.25 5.55
C ASP A 69 11.90 -12.98 5.02
N CYS A 70 11.55 -11.80 5.54
CA CYS A 70 12.15 -10.52 5.17
C CYS A 70 13.41 -10.16 5.97
N LYS A 71 13.61 -10.73 7.16
CA LYS A 71 14.77 -10.41 8.02
C LYS A 71 16.09 -10.75 7.32
N GLY A 72 17.03 -9.80 7.34
CA GLY A 72 18.34 -9.94 6.70
C GLY A 72 18.33 -9.90 5.16
N LYS A 73 17.17 -9.72 4.55
CA LYS A 73 17.03 -9.61 3.09
C LYS A 73 17.15 -8.15 2.61
N PRO A 74 17.50 -7.89 1.34
CA PRO A 74 17.71 -6.56 0.80
C PRO A 74 16.41 -5.80 0.50
N LEU A 75 15.37 -5.99 1.34
CA LEU A 75 14.09 -5.31 1.21
C LEU A 75 14.26 -3.82 1.52
N LYS A 76 13.71 -2.95 0.67
CA LYS A 76 13.81 -1.49 0.81
C LYS A 76 12.49 -0.84 1.22
N LYS A 77 11.37 -1.43 0.77
CA LYS A 77 10.05 -0.83 0.97
C LYS A 77 8.98 -1.92 1.11
N ILE A 78 8.03 -1.66 2.00
CA ILE A 78 6.76 -2.38 2.08
C ILE A 78 5.62 -1.42 1.77
N ASN A 79 4.81 -1.75 0.77
CA ASN A 79 3.52 -1.14 0.53
C ASN A 79 2.50 -1.85 1.42
N LEU A 80 1.81 -1.09 2.26
CA LEU A 80 0.83 -1.62 3.21
C LEU A 80 -0.59 -1.55 2.61
N PHE A 81 -0.71 -1.91 1.37
CA PHE A 81 -1.97 -1.91 0.61
C PHE A 81 -1.86 -2.81 -0.62
N TRP A 82 -3.01 -3.26 -1.12
CA TRP A 82 -3.16 -3.91 -2.43
C TRP A 82 -4.56 -3.64 -2.96
N MET A 83 -5.50 -4.58 -2.91
CA MET A 83 -6.88 -4.39 -3.36
C MET A 83 -7.80 -3.86 -2.26
N GLY A 84 -7.57 -4.27 -1.00
CA GLY A 84 -8.30 -3.74 0.15
C GLY A 84 -7.71 -2.43 0.67
N ASP A 85 -8.50 -1.70 1.45
CA ASP A 85 -8.01 -0.54 2.21
C ASP A 85 -7.59 -0.96 3.61
N SER A 86 -6.31 -0.78 3.95
CA SER A 86 -5.75 -1.23 5.23
C SER A 86 -6.42 -0.60 6.45
N THR A 87 -7.07 0.57 6.31
CA THR A 87 -7.79 1.21 7.41
C THR A 87 -9.07 0.47 7.82
N VAL A 88 -9.56 -0.46 7.00
CA VAL A 88 -10.67 -1.36 7.35
C VAL A 88 -10.26 -2.35 8.44
N ASP A 89 -9.00 -2.73 8.49
CA ASP A 89 -8.48 -3.61 9.53
C ASP A 89 -8.32 -2.86 10.86
N LYS A 90 -9.08 -3.23 11.87
CA LYS A 90 -9.00 -2.65 13.22
C LYS A 90 -7.62 -2.82 13.86
N LYS A 91 -6.86 -3.84 13.44
CA LYS A 91 -5.50 -4.14 13.93
C LYS A 91 -4.40 -3.53 13.05
N MET A 92 -4.74 -2.64 12.12
CA MET A 92 -3.77 -2.00 11.21
C MET A 92 -2.58 -1.39 11.97
N ILE A 93 -2.86 -0.56 12.97
CA ILE A 93 -1.81 0.12 13.78
C ILE A 93 -0.90 -0.90 14.46
N GLU A 94 -1.47 -1.91 15.10
CA GLU A 94 -0.69 -2.99 15.74
C GLU A 94 0.25 -3.66 14.75
N LYS A 95 -0.25 -4.01 13.56
CA LYS A 95 0.54 -4.64 12.50
C LYS A 95 1.68 -3.73 12.02
N ILE A 96 1.42 -2.44 11.85
CA ILE A 96 2.45 -1.47 11.45
C ILE A 96 3.54 -1.35 12.52
N ARG A 97 3.16 -1.25 13.81
CA ARG A 97 4.13 -1.22 14.94
C ARG A 97 5.04 -2.44 14.93
N ILE A 98 4.48 -3.63 14.70
CA ILE A 98 5.24 -4.87 14.62
C ILE A 98 6.25 -4.82 13.47
N ILE A 99 5.80 -4.44 12.26
CA ILE A 99 6.69 -4.33 11.11
C ILE A 99 7.78 -3.30 11.37
N ARG A 100 7.44 -2.12 11.92
CA ARG A 100 8.40 -1.07 12.22
C ARG A 100 9.45 -1.53 13.22
N LYS A 101 9.05 -2.26 14.27
CA LYS A 101 9.96 -2.82 15.27
C LYS A 101 10.90 -3.87 14.68
N GLU A 102 10.37 -4.79 13.88
CA GLU A 102 11.11 -5.96 13.38
C GLU A 102 11.95 -5.66 12.12
N LEU A 103 11.56 -4.65 11.33
CA LEU A 103 12.19 -4.23 10.09
C LEU A 103 12.43 -2.70 10.06
N PRO A 104 13.21 -2.13 11.00
CA PRO A 104 13.28 -0.67 11.21
C PRO A 104 13.86 0.10 10.02
N SER A 105 14.70 -0.52 9.19
CA SER A 105 15.32 0.11 8.01
C SER A 105 14.44 0.10 6.76
N VAL A 106 13.31 -0.62 6.79
CA VAL A 106 12.41 -0.75 5.63
C VAL A 106 11.43 0.41 5.60
N LYS A 107 11.31 1.09 4.46
CA LYS A 107 10.32 2.17 4.27
C LYS A 107 8.91 1.61 4.23
N LEU A 108 8.02 2.18 5.03
CA LEU A 108 6.60 1.81 5.07
C LEU A 108 5.76 2.85 4.33
N TYR A 109 4.99 2.37 3.36
CA TYR A 109 4.13 3.18 2.51
C TYR A 109 2.69 2.71 2.62
N LEU A 110 1.80 3.58 3.10
CA LEU A 110 0.35 3.38 3.15
C LEU A 110 -0.32 4.18 2.04
N SER A 111 -1.21 3.56 1.25
CA SER A 111 -2.19 4.23 0.40
C SER A 111 -3.58 3.92 0.95
N THR A 112 -4.42 4.93 1.06
CA THR A 112 -5.76 4.80 1.66
C THR A 112 -6.73 5.81 1.06
N ASN A 113 -8.01 5.45 1.04
CA ASN A 113 -9.10 6.37 0.73
C ASN A 113 -9.42 7.35 1.87
N ALA A 114 -8.73 7.24 3.00
CA ALA A 114 -8.82 8.08 4.18
C ALA A 114 -10.17 8.12 4.93
N GLN A 115 -11.24 7.47 4.45
CA GLN A 115 -12.55 7.49 5.10
C GLN A 115 -12.52 7.01 6.56
N LEU A 116 -11.70 5.99 6.84
CA LEU A 116 -11.58 5.38 8.17
C LEU A 116 -10.28 5.77 8.89
N LEU A 117 -9.56 6.79 8.39
CA LEU A 117 -8.30 7.20 9.00
C LEU A 117 -8.54 7.85 10.38
N GLY A 118 -9.47 8.80 10.47
CA GLY A 118 -9.86 9.47 11.70
C GLY A 118 -8.74 10.18 12.46
N GLU A 119 -9.10 10.93 13.50
CA GLU A 119 -8.12 11.68 14.32
C GLU A 119 -7.21 10.76 15.12
N GLU A 120 -7.78 9.79 15.82
CA GLU A 120 -7.01 8.86 16.69
C GLU A 120 -5.91 8.15 15.92
N ARG A 121 -6.25 7.54 14.77
CA ARG A 121 -5.26 6.83 13.94
C ARG A 121 -4.24 7.78 13.35
N SER A 122 -4.66 8.98 12.94
CA SER A 122 -3.76 10.02 12.44
C SER A 122 -2.72 10.41 13.49
N ARG A 123 -3.14 10.62 14.74
CA ARG A 123 -2.26 10.92 15.87
C ARG A 123 -1.25 9.79 16.07
N ILE A 124 -1.70 8.56 16.22
CA ILE A 124 -0.83 7.41 16.47
C ILE A 124 0.21 7.25 15.35
N LEU A 125 -0.22 7.34 14.08
CA LEU A 125 0.68 7.20 12.93
C LEU A 125 1.76 8.28 12.92
N LEU A 126 1.43 9.51 13.35
CA LEU A 126 2.33 10.64 13.39
C LEU A 126 3.20 10.65 14.65
N ASP A 127 2.63 10.45 15.82
CA ASP A 127 3.35 10.52 17.10
C ASP A 127 4.44 9.46 17.19
N GLU A 128 4.16 8.25 16.70
CA GLU A 128 5.06 7.10 16.74
C GLU A 128 5.93 6.94 15.49
N ASP A 129 5.90 7.89 14.54
CA ASP A 129 6.68 7.85 13.30
C ASP A 129 6.54 6.52 12.52
N LEU A 130 5.31 6.00 12.46
CA LEU A 130 5.06 4.65 11.94
C LEU A 130 5.23 4.53 10.42
N LEU A 131 5.05 5.62 9.66
CA LEU A 131 5.09 5.61 8.20
C LEU A 131 6.20 6.50 7.64
N ASP A 132 6.76 6.11 6.50
CA ASP A 132 7.65 6.97 5.71
C ASP A 132 6.90 7.74 4.62
N VAL A 133 5.82 7.15 4.09
CA VAL A 133 4.95 7.76 3.07
C VAL A 133 3.51 7.39 3.36
N ILE A 134 2.62 8.37 3.23
CA ILE A 134 1.17 8.15 3.15
C ILE A 134 0.63 8.80 1.89
N ASN A 135 -0.22 8.07 1.17
CA ASN A 135 -0.93 8.54 -0.01
C ASN A 135 -2.43 8.56 0.26
N PHE A 136 -3.05 9.66 -0.07
CA PHE A 136 -4.49 9.82 -0.03
C PHE A 136 -5.05 9.71 -1.45
N ASP A 137 -5.93 8.75 -1.66
CA ASP A 137 -6.53 8.48 -2.97
C ASP A 137 -7.83 9.29 -3.12
N ILE A 138 -7.75 10.47 -3.79
CA ILE A 138 -8.85 11.43 -3.93
C ILE A 138 -9.08 11.69 -5.42
N ASP A 139 -10.13 11.10 -6.01
CA ASP A 139 -10.40 11.15 -7.44
C ASP A 139 -11.43 12.22 -7.82
N GLY A 140 -11.59 13.27 -7.04
CA GLY A 140 -12.46 14.40 -7.33
C GLY A 140 -12.33 15.51 -6.32
N LEU A 141 -12.33 16.76 -6.80
CA LEU A 141 -12.28 17.95 -5.94
C LEU A 141 -13.69 18.53 -5.64
N LYS A 142 -14.71 18.01 -6.30
CA LYS A 142 -16.13 18.33 -6.04
C LYS A 142 -16.80 17.09 -5.44
N LYS A 143 -17.66 17.31 -4.45
CA LYS A 143 -18.41 16.24 -3.75
C LYS A 143 -19.08 15.29 -4.75
N SER A 144 -19.84 15.81 -5.71
CA SER A 144 -20.57 15.00 -6.68
C SER A 144 -19.62 14.14 -7.56
N THR A 145 -18.47 14.68 -7.96
CA THR A 145 -17.47 13.93 -8.73
C THR A 145 -16.82 12.86 -7.89
N PHE A 146 -16.38 13.21 -6.68
CA PHE A 146 -15.73 12.27 -5.76
C PHE A 146 -16.65 11.09 -5.42
N GLU A 147 -17.86 11.36 -4.96
CA GLU A 147 -18.81 10.33 -4.52
C GLU A 147 -19.34 9.49 -5.68
N GLY A 148 -19.44 10.09 -6.89
CA GLY A 148 -19.76 9.36 -8.12
C GLY A 148 -18.68 8.36 -8.53
N ILE A 149 -17.40 8.67 -8.28
CA ILE A 149 -16.26 7.81 -8.60
C ILE A 149 -15.98 6.82 -7.46
N ARG A 150 -15.90 7.34 -6.24
CA ARG A 150 -15.57 6.58 -5.01
C ARG A 150 -16.84 6.21 -4.26
N VAL A 151 -17.70 5.45 -4.90
CA VAL A 151 -18.99 5.02 -4.37
C VAL A 151 -18.86 4.45 -2.96
N ARG A 152 -19.76 4.83 -2.06
CA ARG A 152 -19.81 4.55 -0.62
C ARG A 152 -18.84 5.37 0.24
N LEU A 153 -18.05 6.26 -0.31
CA LEU A 153 -17.30 7.21 0.49
C LEU A 153 -18.05 8.54 0.60
N ASP A 154 -17.85 9.22 1.72
CA ASP A 154 -18.36 10.55 1.99
C ASP A 154 -17.24 11.58 1.82
N PHE A 155 -17.45 12.53 0.92
CA PHE A 155 -16.43 13.54 0.55
C PHE A 155 -16.00 14.40 1.75
N ASP A 156 -16.96 14.81 2.57
CA ASP A 156 -16.68 15.71 3.69
C ASP A 156 -15.85 14.98 4.74
N THR A 157 -16.22 13.75 5.11
CA THR A 157 -15.45 12.90 6.03
C THR A 157 -14.01 12.67 5.53
N VAL A 158 -13.84 12.33 4.24
CA VAL A 158 -12.50 12.08 3.68
C VAL A 158 -11.66 13.36 3.71
N THR A 159 -12.22 14.49 3.28
CA THR A 159 -11.49 15.77 3.25
C THR A 159 -11.14 16.25 4.65
N ASP A 160 -12.01 16.07 5.63
CA ASP A 160 -11.76 16.47 7.02
C ASP A 160 -10.67 15.57 7.65
N ASN A 161 -10.71 14.27 7.43
CA ASN A 161 -9.64 13.35 7.88
C ASN A 161 -8.29 13.73 7.28
N VAL A 162 -8.23 14.04 5.99
CA VAL A 162 -6.99 14.45 5.33
C VAL A 162 -6.50 15.79 5.85
N LYS A 163 -7.38 16.79 5.99
CA LYS A 163 -7.04 18.10 6.57
C LYS A 163 -6.53 17.95 8.00
N TYR A 164 -7.20 17.14 8.82
CA TYR A 164 -6.77 16.86 10.18
C TYR A 164 -5.33 16.29 10.20
N PHE A 165 -5.09 15.24 9.41
CA PHE A 165 -3.76 14.61 9.32
C PHE A 165 -2.67 15.63 8.95
N LEU A 166 -2.93 16.47 7.94
CA LEU A 166 -1.96 17.45 7.46
C LEU A 166 -1.71 18.55 8.50
N ASN A 167 -2.76 19.06 9.14
CA ASN A 167 -2.66 20.09 10.18
C ASN A 167 -1.94 19.56 11.42
N TYR A 168 -2.27 18.36 11.85
CA TYR A 168 -1.63 17.74 13.01
C TYR A 168 -0.14 17.44 12.71
N LYS A 169 0.18 16.95 11.53
CA LYS A 169 1.57 16.79 11.10
C LYS A 169 2.33 18.13 11.14
N LYS A 170 1.70 19.20 10.66
CA LYS A 170 2.28 20.57 10.68
C LYS A 170 2.50 21.07 12.10
N SER A 171 1.54 20.86 13.01
CA SER A 171 1.67 21.27 14.42
C SER A 171 2.83 20.58 15.15
N LEU A 172 3.15 19.35 14.74
CA LEU A 172 4.29 18.59 15.24
C LEU A 172 5.62 18.96 14.56
N ASN A 173 5.65 19.88 13.61
CA ASN A 173 6.82 20.24 12.78
C ASN A 173 7.48 19.01 12.12
N LYS A 174 6.71 17.96 11.82
CA LYS A 174 7.24 16.74 11.23
C LYS A 174 7.38 16.84 9.71
N THR A 175 8.52 16.39 9.19
CA THR A 175 8.74 16.24 7.74
C THR A 175 8.20 14.90 7.22
N LYS A 176 8.20 13.87 8.08
CA LYS A 176 7.65 12.54 7.80
C LYS A 176 6.25 12.37 8.43
N PRO A 177 5.45 11.45 7.85
CA PRO A 177 5.62 10.79 6.55
C PRO A 177 5.55 11.78 5.39
N GLN A 178 6.20 11.48 4.24
CA GLN A 178 5.91 12.19 3.01
C GLN A 178 4.43 12.00 2.67
N THR A 179 3.70 13.09 2.48
CA THR A 179 2.28 13.05 2.12
C THR A 179 2.11 13.21 0.62
N ARG A 180 1.23 12.41 0.04
CA ARG A 180 0.90 12.43 -1.40
C ARG A 180 -0.61 12.42 -1.56
N VAL A 181 -1.07 12.95 -2.68
CA VAL A 181 -2.45 12.80 -3.15
C VAL A 181 -2.38 12.18 -4.54
N THR A 182 -3.13 11.12 -4.77
CA THR A 182 -3.32 10.53 -6.09
C THR A 182 -4.71 10.85 -6.59
N ILE A 183 -4.79 11.28 -7.84
CA ILE A 183 -6.03 11.55 -8.56
C ILE A 183 -5.94 10.76 -9.86
N ILE A 184 -6.94 9.93 -10.14
CA ILE A 184 -7.09 9.26 -11.43
C ILE A 184 -7.94 10.15 -12.30
N ASP A 185 -7.35 10.66 -13.40
CA ASP A 185 -8.07 11.42 -14.41
C ASP A 185 -8.89 10.45 -15.26
N MET A 186 -10.18 10.40 -14.96
CA MET A 186 -11.13 9.60 -15.73
C MET A 186 -11.89 10.53 -16.68
N LYS A 187 -11.68 10.31 -17.96
CA LYS A 187 -12.50 10.98 -18.97
C LYS A 187 -13.92 10.42 -18.91
N PRO A 188 -14.94 11.29 -19.03
CA PRO A 188 -16.34 10.85 -19.10
C PRO A 188 -16.59 9.96 -20.32
#